data_e3ef607602b865a51748c5aa183dc2e3
#
_entry.id   e3ef607602b865a51748c5aa183dc2e3
#
_cell.length_a   1.000
_cell.length_b   1.000
_cell.length_c   1.000
_cell.angle_alpha   90.00
_cell.angle_beta   90.00
_cell.angle_gamma   90.00
#
_symmetry.space_group_name_H-M   'P 1'
#
loop_
_entity.id
_entity.type
_entity.pdbx_description
1 polymer ?
#
loop_
_entity_poly.entity_id
_entity_poly.type
_entity_poly.pdbx_seq_one_letter_code
_entity_poly.pdbx_strand_id
1 'polypeptide(L)'
;MKKILISTGGTGGHVIPAQVLYDYLYKKNEVIIATDNRGLNYINKNLYKTKKIDVPKISKNILDFIPFIIFFTLSFLNSYFFLKQKKIKVLISTGGYMSIPTCLAARILKLKIFLFEPNLILGKANLFLLNYCNKIFTYSKSIINLPKKMKYKNFVIKPLIRKDIFLAKTKLVRKQKKFSILIIGGSQGAKKFDNLFKTDLIKLSKNFKIKLFHQTSSKNLKKLKKFYFENNIESKIFSYTNNLHKIIKKCDFIITRSGASTINELVFLEKPFLAIPFPFAKDDHQFHNAKHYVSKNFGWLVREGKFKQNFLYKFIRKLIKNKKLLLQKKKNMHNFVKRYDWKENSKKFQSLI
;
A
#
# COMPACT_ATOMS: atom_id res chain seq x y z
N MET A 1 -29.66 4.16 -7.35
CA MET A 1 -28.52 3.71 -6.51
C MET A 1 -27.98 2.40 -7.10
N LYS A 2 -26.67 2.33 -7.47
CA LYS A 2 -26.06 1.11 -8.01
C LYS A 2 -25.62 0.19 -6.86
N LYS A 3 -25.67 -1.14 -7.08
CA LYS A 3 -25.07 -2.12 -6.18
C LYS A 3 -23.70 -2.52 -6.70
N ILE A 4 -22.67 -2.30 -5.89
CA ILE A 4 -21.25 -2.42 -6.28
C ILE A 4 -20.57 -3.43 -5.36
N LEU A 5 -19.87 -4.40 -5.96
CA LEU A 5 -18.96 -5.28 -5.23
C LEU A 5 -17.52 -4.87 -5.48
N ILE A 6 -16.73 -4.71 -4.42
CA ILE A 6 -15.27 -4.53 -4.51
C ILE A 6 -14.62 -5.84 -4.10
N SER A 7 -14.02 -6.56 -5.05
CA SER A 7 -13.28 -7.80 -4.79
C SER A 7 -11.80 -7.51 -4.58
N THR A 8 -11.23 -8.00 -3.47
CA THR A 8 -9.85 -7.69 -3.08
C THR A 8 -9.09 -8.90 -2.58
N GLY A 9 -7.78 -8.93 -2.83
CA GLY A 9 -6.88 -9.94 -2.29
C GLY A 9 -6.58 -9.74 -0.81
N GLY A 10 -6.09 -10.80 -0.15
CA GLY A 10 -5.91 -10.89 1.30
C GLY A 10 -4.70 -10.17 1.89
N THR A 11 -4.15 -9.15 1.23
CA THR A 11 -3.01 -8.37 1.76
C THR A 11 -3.36 -6.89 1.85
N GLY A 12 -2.73 -6.17 2.79
CA GLY A 12 -2.95 -4.74 2.95
C GLY A 12 -2.74 -3.91 1.67
N GLY A 13 -1.86 -4.37 0.77
CA GLY A 13 -1.62 -3.70 -0.52
C GLY A 13 -2.85 -3.65 -1.43
N HIS A 14 -3.76 -4.61 -1.32
CA HIS A 14 -5.01 -4.67 -2.07
C HIS A 14 -6.21 -4.19 -1.24
N VAL A 15 -6.24 -4.52 0.06
CA VAL A 15 -7.37 -4.20 0.94
C VAL A 15 -7.47 -2.70 1.22
N ILE A 16 -6.35 -2.00 1.45
CA ILE A 16 -6.37 -0.55 1.70
C ILE A 16 -6.99 0.23 0.53
N PRO A 17 -6.58 0.01 -0.73
CA PRO A 17 -7.27 0.59 -1.89
C PRO A 17 -8.77 0.27 -1.93
N ALA A 18 -9.18 -0.97 -1.60
CA ALA A 18 -10.58 -1.35 -1.58
C ALA A 18 -11.39 -0.56 -0.55
N GLN A 19 -10.84 -0.30 0.63
CA GLN A 19 -11.47 0.56 1.64
C GLN A 19 -11.62 2.00 1.16
N VAL A 20 -10.60 2.57 0.52
CA VAL A 20 -10.69 3.94 -0.03
C VAL A 20 -11.74 4.01 -1.15
N LEU A 21 -11.81 3.00 -2.02
CA LEU A 21 -12.84 2.93 -3.05
C LEU A 21 -14.23 2.79 -2.45
N TYR A 22 -14.39 1.99 -1.39
CA TYR A 22 -15.63 1.93 -0.63
C TYR A 22 -16.03 3.32 -0.12
N ASP A 23 -15.11 4.04 0.53
CA ASP A 23 -15.34 5.39 1.05
C ASP A 23 -15.69 6.41 -0.04
N TYR A 24 -15.20 6.21 -1.26
CA TYR A 24 -15.58 7.05 -2.40
C TYR A 24 -17.00 6.80 -2.89
N LEU A 25 -17.49 5.57 -2.72
CA LEU A 25 -18.72 5.10 -3.41
C LEU A 25 -19.94 4.97 -2.51
N TYR A 26 -19.78 4.65 -1.21
CA TYR A 26 -20.87 4.23 -0.33
C TYR A 26 -21.96 5.27 -0.11
N LYS A 27 -21.66 6.57 -0.27
CA LYS A 27 -22.65 7.63 -0.07
C LYS A 27 -23.77 7.65 -1.12
N LYS A 28 -23.49 7.17 -2.33
CA LYS A 28 -24.42 7.18 -3.48
C LYS A 28 -24.77 5.78 -3.97
N ASN A 29 -24.15 4.74 -3.41
CA ASN A 29 -24.29 3.37 -3.86
C ASN A 29 -24.32 2.42 -2.66
N GLU A 30 -24.92 1.24 -2.86
CA GLU A 30 -24.74 0.12 -1.94
C GLU A 30 -23.43 -0.59 -2.30
N VAL A 31 -22.47 -0.58 -1.39
CA VAL A 31 -21.12 -1.11 -1.62
C VAL A 31 -20.83 -2.24 -0.64
N ILE A 32 -20.24 -3.33 -1.14
CA ILE A 32 -19.79 -4.49 -0.35
C ILE A 32 -18.34 -4.78 -0.72
N ILE A 33 -17.50 -5.10 0.26
CA ILE A 33 -16.13 -5.58 0.02
C ILE A 33 -16.10 -7.11 0.16
N ALA A 34 -15.68 -7.81 -0.89
CA ALA A 34 -15.46 -9.25 -0.87
C ALA A 34 -13.98 -9.56 -0.72
N THR A 35 -13.63 -10.41 0.25
CA THR A 35 -12.25 -10.82 0.52
C THR A 35 -12.20 -12.12 1.31
N ASP A 36 -10.99 -12.70 1.46
CA ASP A 36 -10.74 -13.90 2.29
C ASP A 36 -10.50 -13.54 3.78
N ASN A 37 -10.29 -14.57 4.60
CA ASN A 37 -9.98 -14.40 6.03
C ASN A 37 -8.76 -13.50 6.30
N ARG A 38 -7.74 -13.55 5.42
CA ARG A 38 -6.53 -12.73 5.57
C ARG A 38 -6.86 -11.25 5.34
N GLY A 39 -7.68 -10.95 4.35
CA GLY A 39 -8.12 -9.60 4.05
C GLY A 39 -9.04 -9.02 5.12
N LEU A 40 -9.91 -9.85 5.71
CA LEU A 40 -10.78 -9.44 6.82
C LEU A 40 -10.00 -8.92 8.03
N ASN A 41 -8.78 -9.41 8.28
CA ASN A 41 -7.91 -8.91 9.36
C ASN A 41 -7.49 -7.44 9.19
N TYR A 42 -7.60 -6.88 7.99
CA TYR A 42 -7.31 -5.46 7.71
C TYR A 42 -8.55 -4.59 7.68
N ILE A 43 -9.77 -5.16 7.84
CA ILE A 43 -11.03 -4.45 7.67
C ILE A 43 -11.77 -4.34 9.00
N ASN A 44 -12.13 -3.13 9.38
CA ASN A 44 -13.07 -2.92 10.50
C ASN A 44 -14.50 -3.21 10.01
N LYS A 45 -15.05 -4.34 10.42
CA LYS A 45 -16.40 -4.80 10.02
C LYS A 45 -17.52 -3.86 10.47
N ASN A 46 -17.31 -3.02 11.48
CA ASN A 46 -18.29 -2.04 11.92
C ASN A 46 -18.39 -0.85 10.94
N LEU A 47 -17.36 -0.61 10.13
CA LEU A 47 -17.35 0.50 9.18
C LEU A 47 -17.63 0.08 7.74
N TYR A 48 -17.38 -1.18 7.39
CA TYR A 48 -17.45 -1.67 6.01
C TYR A 48 -18.34 -2.91 5.91
N LYS A 49 -19.31 -2.89 5.01
CA LYS A 49 -20.05 -4.09 4.65
C LYS A 49 -19.14 -5.08 3.94
N THR A 50 -19.04 -6.30 4.46
CA THR A 50 -18.10 -7.31 3.93
C THR A 50 -18.81 -8.61 3.57
N LYS A 51 -18.27 -9.31 2.57
CA LYS A 51 -18.58 -10.69 2.23
C LYS A 51 -17.29 -11.51 2.22
N LYS A 52 -17.28 -12.59 2.98
CA LYS A 52 -16.18 -13.54 2.91
C LYS A 52 -16.35 -14.42 1.66
N ILE A 53 -15.29 -14.51 0.86
CA ILE A 53 -15.16 -15.45 -0.27
C ILE A 53 -13.78 -16.08 -0.14
N ASP A 54 -13.74 -17.35 0.23
CA ASP A 54 -12.48 -18.08 0.32
C ASP A 54 -12.11 -18.61 -1.07
N VAL A 55 -10.85 -18.43 -1.44
CA VAL A 55 -10.28 -18.95 -2.69
C VAL A 55 -9.05 -19.78 -2.31
N PRO A 56 -8.92 -21.00 -2.86
CA PRO A 56 -7.81 -21.88 -2.51
C PRO A 56 -6.48 -21.24 -2.90
N LYS A 57 -5.43 -21.51 -2.12
CA LYS A 57 -4.08 -21.11 -2.46
C LYS A 57 -3.60 -21.93 -3.66
N ILE A 58 -2.93 -21.28 -4.61
CA ILE A 58 -2.24 -21.98 -5.69
C ILE A 58 -1.05 -22.71 -5.06
N SER A 59 -1.09 -24.04 -5.07
CA SER A 59 0.03 -24.91 -4.68
C SER A 59 0.91 -25.21 -5.88
N LYS A 60 2.17 -25.55 -5.61
CA LYS A 60 3.09 -26.08 -6.62
C LYS A 60 3.06 -27.61 -6.70
N ASN A 61 2.39 -28.26 -5.73
CA ASN A 61 2.30 -29.71 -5.70
C ASN A 61 1.18 -30.18 -6.63
N ILE A 62 1.47 -31.17 -7.46
CA ILE A 62 0.52 -31.72 -8.42
C ILE A 62 -0.68 -32.42 -7.74
N LEU A 63 -0.45 -32.97 -6.55
CA LEU A 63 -1.51 -33.60 -5.73
C LEU A 63 -2.58 -32.61 -5.27
N ASP A 64 -2.25 -31.34 -5.18
CA ASP A 64 -3.19 -30.28 -4.78
C ASP A 64 -4.01 -29.73 -5.96
N PHE A 65 -3.78 -30.25 -7.19
CA PHE A 65 -4.43 -29.73 -8.40
C PHE A 65 -5.93 -30.02 -8.42
N ILE A 66 -6.33 -31.25 -8.12
CA ILE A 66 -7.76 -31.64 -8.08
C ILE A 66 -8.50 -30.88 -6.95
N PRO A 67 -8.03 -30.89 -5.69
CA PRO A 67 -8.62 -30.04 -4.65
C PRO A 67 -8.69 -28.56 -5.04
N PHE A 68 -7.64 -28.04 -5.69
CA PHE A 68 -7.64 -26.65 -6.15
C PHE A 68 -8.78 -26.37 -7.12
N ILE A 69 -9.00 -27.23 -8.13
CA ILE A 69 -10.09 -27.08 -9.10
C ILE A 69 -11.44 -27.10 -8.40
N ILE A 70 -11.67 -28.07 -7.50
CA ILE A 70 -12.93 -28.19 -6.77
C ILE A 70 -13.20 -26.91 -5.96
N PHE A 71 -12.27 -26.48 -5.12
CA PHE A 71 -12.44 -25.30 -4.30
C PHE A 71 -12.51 -24.01 -5.11
N PHE A 72 -11.81 -23.92 -6.23
CA PHE A 72 -11.92 -22.79 -7.15
C PHE A 72 -13.31 -22.72 -7.78
N THR A 73 -13.86 -23.87 -8.22
CA THR A 73 -15.22 -23.96 -8.77
C THR A 73 -16.27 -23.58 -7.72
N LEU A 74 -16.12 -24.08 -6.49
CA LEU A 74 -17.01 -23.69 -5.37
C LEU A 74 -16.94 -22.17 -5.09
N SER A 75 -15.75 -21.58 -5.13
CA SER A 75 -15.55 -20.13 -4.97
C SER A 75 -16.21 -19.35 -6.10
N PHE A 76 -16.12 -19.86 -7.33
CA PHE A 76 -16.78 -19.30 -8.50
C PHE A 76 -18.31 -19.36 -8.37
N LEU A 77 -18.89 -20.53 -8.05
CA LEU A 77 -20.32 -20.71 -7.86
C LEU A 77 -20.86 -19.81 -6.72
N ASN A 78 -20.16 -19.79 -5.57
CA ASN A 78 -20.53 -18.90 -4.47
C ASN A 78 -20.53 -17.42 -4.92
N SER A 79 -19.52 -17.02 -5.68
CA SER A 79 -19.46 -15.67 -6.26
C SER A 79 -20.63 -15.42 -7.22
N TYR A 80 -20.91 -16.34 -8.11
CA TYR A 80 -22.01 -16.24 -9.10
C TYR A 80 -23.37 -16.06 -8.43
N PHE A 81 -23.72 -16.95 -7.51
CA PHE A 81 -25.01 -16.87 -6.80
C PHE A 81 -25.10 -15.60 -5.94
N PHE A 82 -24.02 -15.23 -5.27
CA PHE A 82 -23.99 -14.00 -4.49
C PHE A 82 -24.19 -12.75 -5.36
N LEU A 83 -23.51 -12.64 -6.49
CA LEU A 83 -23.65 -11.52 -7.42
C LEU A 83 -25.09 -11.42 -7.96
N LYS A 84 -25.68 -12.57 -8.34
CA LYS A 84 -27.05 -12.68 -8.85
C LYS A 84 -28.09 -12.30 -7.76
N GLN A 85 -28.01 -12.93 -6.58
CA GLN A 85 -28.93 -12.71 -5.46
C GLN A 85 -28.92 -11.24 -4.98
N LYS A 86 -27.71 -10.66 -4.85
CA LYS A 86 -27.57 -9.25 -4.43
C LYS A 86 -27.83 -8.26 -5.55
N LYS A 87 -28.13 -8.72 -6.77
CA LYS A 87 -28.37 -7.88 -7.96
C LYS A 87 -27.24 -6.86 -8.18
N ILE A 88 -25.96 -7.33 -8.04
CA ILE A 88 -24.78 -6.48 -8.27
C ILE A 88 -24.77 -6.01 -9.73
N LYS A 89 -24.42 -4.76 -9.98
CA LYS A 89 -24.35 -4.18 -11.34
C LYS A 89 -22.90 -3.88 -11.75
N VAL A 90 -22.04 -3.64 -10.77
CA VAL A 90 -20.65 -3.24 -11.00
C VAL A 90 -19.73 -4.06 -10.10
N LEU A 91 -18.67 -4.60 -10.67
CA LEU A 91 -17.57 -5.23 -9.95
C LEU A 91 -16.30 -4.38 -10.10
N ILE A 92 -15.63 -4.09 -8.99
CA ILE A 92 -14.31 -3.46 -8.98
C ILE A 92 -13.34 -4.45 -8.33
N SER A 93 -12.28 -4.85 -9.05
CA SER A 93 -11.22 -5.70 -8.49
C SER A 93 -9.99 -4.85 -8.17
N THR A 94 -9.49 -4.92 -6.94
CA THR A 94 -8.21 -4.30 -6.55
C THR A 94 -7.02 -5.23 -6.75
N GLY A 95 -7.22 -6.36 -7.45
CA GLY A 95 -6.17 -7.32 -7.76
C GLY A 95 -6.03 -8.44 -6.72
N GLY A 96 -5.01 -9.27 -6.96
CA GLY A 96 -4.79 -10.51 -6.23
C GLY A 96 -5.58 -11.68 -6.84
N TYR A 97 -5.01 -12.89 -6.77
CA TYR A 97 -5.65 -14.08 -7.35
C TYR A 97 -7.03 -14.38 -6.75
N MET A 98 -7.29 -13.90 -5.54
CA MET A 98 -8.58 -14.03 -4.85
C MET A 98 -9.76 -13.40 -5.61
N SER A 99 -9.49 -12.40 -6.45
CA SER A 99 -10.54 -11.74 -7.24
C SER A 99 -10.91 -12.49 -8.51
N ILE A 100 -10.12 -13.50 -8.94
CA ILE A 100 -10.32 -14.18 -10.23
C ILE A 100 -11.68 -14.87 -10.31
N PRO A 101 -12.10 -15.77 -9.37
CA PRO A 101 -13.40 -16.43 -9.46
C PRO A 101 -14.55 -15.44 -9.52
N THR A 102 -14.50 -14.38 -8.71
CA THR A 102 -15.54 -13.34 -8.67
C THR A 102 -15.59 -12.54 -9.98
N CYS A 103 -14.44 -12.22 -10.58
CA CYS A 103 -14.40 -11.54 -11.87
C CYS A 103 -14.93 -12.41 -13.01
N LEU A 104 -14.63 -13.71 -13.01
CA LEU A 104 -15.19 -14.66 -14.01
C LEU A 104 -16.70 -14.80 -13.86
N ALA A 105 -17.21 -14.93 -12.64
CA ALA A 105 -18.64 -14.95 -12.38
C ALA A 105 -19.33 -13.66 -12.85
N ALA A 106 -18.72 -12.50 -12.58
CA ALA A 106 -19.23 -11.21 -13.06
C ALA A 106 -19.25 -11.12 -14.59
N ARG A 107 -18.24 -11.71 -15.26
CA ARG A 107 -18.18 -11.77 -16.73
C ARG A 107 -19.35 -12.58 -17.32
N ILE A 108 -19.65 -13.74 -16.73
CA ILE A 108 -20.80 -14.57 -17.17
C ILE A 108 -22.12 -13.83 -16.97
N LEU A 109 -22.26 -13.11 -15.85
CA LEU A 109 -23.43 -12.28 -15.56
C LEU A 109 -23.45 -10.96 -16.36
N LYS A 110 -22.52 -10.73 -17.28
CA LYS A 110 -22.40 -9.52 -18.11
C LYS A 110 -22.34 -8.22 -17.31
N LEU A 111 -21.77 -8.26 -16.09
CA LEU A 111 -21.62 -7.08 -15.24
C LEU A 111 -20.52 -6.15 -15.78
N LYS A 112 -20.58 -4.86 -15.41
CA LYS A 112 -19.46 -3.94 -15.64
C LYS A 112 -18.30 -4.29 -14.70
N ILE A 113 -17.13 -4.58 -15.27
CA ILE A 113 -15.93 -4.98 -14.53
C ILE A 113 -14.87 -3.91 -14.66
N PHE A 114 -14.40 -3.40 -13.53
CA PHE A 114 -13.31 -2.46 -13.44
C PHE A 114 -12.15 -3.08 -12.65
N LEU A 115 -10.93 -2.94 -13.16
CA LEU A 115 -9.73 -3.34 -12.45
C LEU A 115 -9.06 -2.12 -11.84
N PHE A 116 -8.38 -2.32 -10.74
CA PHE A 116 -7.53 -1.32 -10.13
C PHE A 116 -6.15 -1.93 -9.87
N GLU A 117 -5.09 -1.26 -10.35
CA GLU A 117 -3.70 -1.65 -10.10
C GLU A 117 -2.98 -0.54 -9.34
N PRO A 118 -2.69 -0.76 -8.06
CA PRO A 118 -1.96 0.24 -7.26
C PRO A 118 -0.47 0.33 -7.59
N ASN A 119 0.10 -0.70 -8.21
CA ASN A 119 1.53 -0.77 -8.50
C ASN A 119 1.85 -0.23 -9.90
N LEU A 120 3.12 0.13 -10.12
CA LEU A 120 3.63 0.57 -11.43
C LEU A 120 3.94 -0.60 -12.38
N ILE A 121 3.74 -1.82 -11.91
CA ILE A 121 3.83 -3.04 -12.72
C ILE A 121 2.51 -3.79 -12.60
N LEU A 122 1.98 -4.23 -13.75
CA LEU A 122 0.70 -4.92 -13.81
C LEU A 122 0.81 -6.31 -13.17
N GLY A 123 0.03 -6.55 -12.11
CA GLY A 123 0.00 -7.85 -11.43
C GLY A 123 -0.62 -8.95 -12.31
N LYS A 124 -0.16 -10.20 -12.16
CA LYS A 124 -0.58 -11.35 -12.99
C LYS A 124 -2.10 -11.58 -13.01
N ALA A 125 -2.79 -11.36 -11.88
CA ALA A 125 -4.25 -11.48 -11.83
C ALA A 125 -4.95 -10.40 -12.68
N ASN A 126 -4.50 -9.14 -12.58
CA ASN A 126 -5.03 -8.07 -13.41
C ASN A 126 -4.69 -8.25 -14.89
N LEU A 127 -3.49 -8.77 -15.21
CA LEU A 127 -3.11 -9.11 -16.58
C LEU A 127 -4.06 -10.17 -17.19
N PHE A 128 -4.33 -11.25 -16.45
CA PHE A 128 -5.28 -12.28 -16.85
C PHE A 128 -6.69 -11.72 -17.07
N LEU A 129 -7.16 -10.85 -16.18
CA LEU A 129 -8.51 -10.29 -16.21
C LEU A 129 -8.66 -9.11 -17.19
N LEU A 130 -7.57 -8.62 -17.78
CA LEU A 130 -7.57 -7.42 -18.60
C LEU A 130 -8.48 -7.52 -19.83
N ASN A 131 -8.60 -8.71 -20.44
CA ASN A 131 -9.49 -8.94 -21.57
C ASN A 131 -10.97 -8.79 -21.18
N TYR A 132 -11.31 -9.11 -19.96
CA TYR A 132 -12.70 -9.16 -19.45
C TYR A 132 -13.17 -7.85 -18.81
N CYS A 133 -12.27 -6.89 -18.58
CA CYS A 133 -12.63 -5.63 -17.95
C CYS A 133 -13.02 -4.54 -18.94
N ASN A 134 -13.86 -3.62 -18.50
CA ASN A 134 -14.20 -2.39 -19.23
C ASN A 134 -13.05 -1.37 -19.16
N LYS A 135 -12.48 -1.15 -17.97
CA LYS A 135 -11.37 -0.22 -17.73
C LYS A 135 -10.46 -0.77 -16.63
N ILE A 136 -9.19 -0.36 -16.67
CA ILE A 136 -8.25 -0.52 -15.56
C ILE A 136 -7.81 0.85 -15.05
N PHE A 137 -7.95 1.08 -13.75
CA PHE A 137 -7.50 2.30 -13.09
C PHE A 137 -6.09 2.12 -12.55
N THR A 138 -5.21 3.07 -12.84
CA THR A 138 -3.81 3.04 -12.43
C THR A 138 -3.34 4.42 -12.01
N TYR A 139 -2.11 4.54 -11.51
CA TYR A 139 -1.51 5.82 -11.12
C TYR A 139 -0.55 6.39 -12.17
N SER A 140 -0.37 5.72 -13.30
CA SER A 140 0.54 6.15 -14.36
C SER A 140 0.04 5.74 -15.75
N LYS A 141 0.35 6.57 -16.76
CA LYS A 141 0.16 6.17 -18.15
C LYS A 141 1.09 5.01 -18.55
N SER A 142 2.28 4.97 -17.94
CA SER A 142 3.32 3.97 -18.21
C SER A 142 3.31 2.89 -17.14
N ILE A 143 2.45 1.89 -17.32
CA ILE A 143 2.41 0.69 -16.47
C ILE A 143 3.24 -0.40 -17.14
N ILE A 144 4.20 -0.95 -16.40
CA ILE A 144 5.05 -2.05 -16.85
C ILE A 144 4.18 -3.30 -17.04
N ASN A 145 4.43 -4.07 -18.09
CA ASN A 145 3.68 -5.26 -18.49
C ASN A 145 2.22 -5.01 -18.92
N LEU A 146 1.82 -3.76 -19.14
CA LEU A 146 0.53 -3.48 -19.79
C LEU A 146 0.69 -3.64 -21.30
N PRO A 147 -0.03 -4.61 -21.94
CA PRO A 147 0.07 -4.84 -23.37
C PRO A 147 -0.27 -3.58 -24.18
N LYS A 148 0.52 -3.28 -25.21
CA LYS A 148 0.33 -2.08 -26.06
C LYS A 148 -1.10 -1.97 -26.59
N LYS A 149 -1.68 -3.07 -27.06
CA LYS A 149 -3.06 -3.17 -27.58
C LYS A 149 -4.15 -2.91 -26.52
N MET A 150 -3.81 -2.92 -25.23
CA MET A 150 -4.78 -2.70 -24.12
C MET A 150 -4.61 -1.34 -23.45
N LYS A 151 -3.71 -0.49 -23.93
CA LYS A 151 -3.47 0.84 -23.32
C LYS A 151 -4.71 1.73 -23.31
N TYR A 152 -5.63 1.55 -24.24
CA TYR A 152 -6.90 2.29 -24.30
C TYR A 152 -7.81 2.03 -23.08
N LYS A 153 -7.65 0.88 -22.42
CA LYS A 153 -8.38 0.56 -21.17
C LYS A 153 -7.78 1.24 -19.94
N ASN A 154 -6.56 1.80 -20.04
CA ASN A 154 -5.86 2.39 -18.90
C ASN A 154 -6.33 3.81 -18.61
N PHE A 155 -7.02 3.97 -17.48
CA PHE A 155 -7.46 5.25 -16.96
C PHE A 155 -6.60 5.67 -15.77
N VAL A 156 -5.87 6.76 -15.92
CA VAL A 156 -5.00 7.29 -14.86
C VAL A 156 -5.84 8.09 -13.87
N ILE A 157 -5.76 7.71 -12.62
CA ILE A 157 -6.39 8.39 -11.49
C ILE A 157 -5.33 8.93 -10.53
N LYS A 158 -5.69 9.92 -9.72
CA LYS A 158 -4.84 10.35 -8.61
C LYS A 158 -4.71 9.22 -7.57
N PRO A 159 -3.57 9.13 -6.85
CA PRO A 159 -3.39 8.09 -5.81
C PRO A 159 -4.55 8.06 -4.82
N LEU A 160 -5.02 6.85 -4.50
CA LEU A 160 -6.05 6.66 -3.49
C LEU A 160 -5.45 6.91 -2.10
N ILE A 161 -5.94 7.93 -1.42
CA ILE A 161 -5.50 8.30 -0.07
C ILE A 161 -6.65 8.07 0.90
N ARG A 162 -6.37 7.41 2.01
CA ARG A 162 -7.34 7.18 3.08
C ARG A 162 -7.87 8.52 3.63
N LYS A 163 -9.13 8.56 3.98
CA LYS A 163 -9.80 9.77 4.45
C LYS A 163 -9.17 10.33 5.73
N ASP A 164 -8.77 9.47 6.66
CA ASP A 164 -8.07 9.87 7.90
C ASP A 164 -6.72 10.55 7.63
N ILE A 165 -5.99 10.08 6.62
CA ILE A 165 -4.72 10.69 6.18
C ILE A 165 -4.96 12.03 5.50
N PHE A 166 -5.98 12.10 4.64
CA PHE A 166 -6.37 13.37 4.01
C PHE A 166 -6.71 14.43 5.06
N LEU A 167 -7.56 14.10 6.03
CA LEU A 167 -7.94 15.01 7.13
C LEU A 167 -6.75 15.34 8.06
N ALA A 168 -5.81 14.40 8.22
CA ALA A 168 -4.64 14.64 9.03
C ALA A 168 -3.67 15.64 8.40
N LYS A 169 -3.64 15.79 7.07
CA LYS A 169 -2.69 16.71 6.40
C LYS A 169 -2.84 18.15 6.88
N THR A 170 -4.05 18.62 7.06
CA THR A 170 -4.36 20.01 7.46
C THR A 170 -4.05 20.32 8.93
N LYS A 171 -3.96 19.29 9.80
CA LYS A 171 -3.70 19.49 11.22
C LYS A 171 -2.23 19.83 11.46
N LEU A 172 -1.97 20.94 12.14
CA LEU A 172 -0.63 21.32 12.57
C LEU A 172 -0.08 20.28 13.55
N VAL A 173 1.20 19.96 13.43
CA VAL A 173 1.92 19.09 14.37
C VAL A 173 3.11 19.84 14.91
N ARG A 174 3.24 19.84 16.23
CA ARG A 174 4.38 20.47 16.92
C ARG A 174 5.68 19.86 16.41
N LYS A 175 6.57 20.73 15.94
CA LYS A 175 7.89 20.32 15.45
C LYS A 175 8.70 19.71 16.58
N GLN A 176 9.35 18.57 16.32
CA GLN A 176 10.25 17.94 17.29
C GLN A 176 11.53 18.77 17.45
N LYS A 177 12.06 18.86 18.68
CA LYS A 177 13.38 19.49 18.93
C LYS A 177 14.55 18.63 18.41
N LYS A 178 14.34 17.29 18.33
CA LYS A 178 15.32 16.30 17.85
C LYS A 178 15.01 15.87 16.43
N PHE A 179 16.02 15.50 15.67
CA PHE A 179 15.81 14.92 14.32
C PHE A 179 15.11 13.58 14.44
N SER A 180 13.91 13.48 13.93
CA SER A 180 13.02 12.34 14.14
C SER A 180 12.95 11.44 12.90
N ILE A 181 13.25 10.17 13.11
CA ILE A 181 13.29 9.15 12.06
C ILE A 181 12.25 8.10 12.36
N LEU A 182 11.43 7.74 11.35
CA LEU A 182 10.53 6.60 11.41
C LEU A 182 11.05 5.46 10.52
N ILE A 183 11.08 4.26 11.07
CA ILE A 183 11.45 3.02 10.37
C ILE A 183 10.22 2.13 10.23
N ILE A 184 9.81 1.80 8.99
CA ILE A 184 8.63 0.99 8.68
C ILE A 184 9.02 -0.16 7.77
N GLY A 185 9.06 -1.38 8.29
CA GLY A 185 9.34 -2.58 7.51
C GLY A 185 8.11 -3.20 6.81
N GLY A 186 6.90 -2.78 7.21
CA GLY A 186 5.66 -3.45 6.81
C GLY A 186 5.54 -4.86 7.42
N SER A 187 4.45 -5.57 7.10
CA SER A 187 4.16 -6.89 7.70
C SER A 187 5.18 -7.98 7.37
N GLN A 188 5.83 -7.90 6.21
CA GLN A 188 6.78 -8.93 5.74
C GLN A 188 8.25 -8.54 5.88
N GLY A 189 8.58 -7.28 6.05
CA GLY A 189 9.96 -6.77 6.04
C GLY A 189 10.49 -6.23 7.35
N ALA A 190 9.66 -6.15 8.41
CA ALA A 190 10.03 -5.55 9.69
C ALA A 190 11.23 -6.25 10.34
N LYS A 191 11.23 -7.58 10.41
CA LYS A 191 12.30 -8.36 11.07
C LYS A 191 13.71 -8.07 10.53
N LYS A 192 13.84 -7.85 9.22
CA LYS A 192 15.14 -7.52 8.61
C LYS A 192 15.62 -6.12 9.02
N PHE A 193 14.70 -5.15 9.08
CA PHE A 193 15.02 -3.79 9.49
C PHE A 193 15.45 -3.71 10.96
N ASP A 194 14.93 -4.58 11.83
CA ASP A 194 15.31 -4.64 13.24
C ASP A 194 16.83 -4.85 13.43
N ASN A 195 17.50 -5.51 12.50
CA ASN A 195 18.93 -5.81 12.58
C ASN A 195 19.78 -4.96 11.64
N LEU A 196 19.24 -4.60 10.46
CA LEU A 196 20.00 -3.96 9.37
C LEU A 196 20.65 -2.63 9.78
N PHE A 197 20.08 -1.92 10.73
CA PHE A 197 20.49 -0.55 11.06
C PHE A 197 21.10 -0.40 12.45
N LYS A 198 21.25 -1.48 13.22
CA LYS A 198 21.66 -1.40 14.64
C LYS A 198 22.93 -0.60 14.88
N THR A 199 24.03 -0.96 14.22
CA THR A 199 25.33 -0.30 14.36
C THR A 199 25.30 1.16 13.95
N ASP A 200 24.62 1.46 12.85
CA ASP A 200 24.48 2.82 12.33
C ASP A 200 23.62 3.70 13.25
N LEU A 201 22.57 3.14 13.85
CA LEU A 201 21.69 3.86 14.80
C LEU A 201 22.41 4.15 16.13
N ILE A 202 23.22 3.23 16.65
CA ILE A 202 24.09 3.48 17.82
C ILE A 202 25.04 4.64 17.51
N LYS A 203 25.71 4.60 16.38
CA LYS A 203 26.66 5.64 15.97
C LYS A 203 25.96 7.00 15.78
N LEU A 204 24.74 6.99 15.25
CA LEU A 204 23.92 8.21 15.08
C LEU A 204 23.52 8.80 16.43
N SER A 205 23.04 7.99 17.38
CA SER A 205 22.58 8.48 18.69
C SER A 205 23.71 9.08 19.53
N LYS A 206 24.93 8.55 19.41
CA LYS A 206 26.14 9.10 20.06
C LYS A 206 26.55 10.48 19.53
N ASN A 207 26.31 10.74 18.23
CA ASN A 207 26.80 11.95 17.56
C ASN A 207 25.72 13.01 17.32
N PHE A 208 24.44 12.67 17.40
CA PHE A 208 23.34 13.58 17.07
C PHE A 208 22.13 13.39 18.01
N LYS A 209 21.45 14.47 18.34
CA LYS A 209 20.18 14.41 19.09
C LYS A 209 19.07 13.90 18.17
N ILE A 210 18.89 12.57 18.13
CA ILE A 210 17.86 11.91 17.32
C ILE A 210 16.76 11.32 18.18
N LYS A 211 15.58 11.09 17.56
CA LYS A 211 14.46 10.32 18.12
C LYS A 211 13.98 9.31 17.10
N LEU A 212 13.89 8.06 17.51
CA LEU A 212 13.45 6.97 16.63
C LEU A 212 12.01 6.57 16.90
N PHE A 213 11.28 6.32 15.83
CA PHE A 213 10.03 5.59 15.81
C PHE A 213 10.27 4.33 14.99
N HIS A 214 10.05 3.14 15.57
CA HIS A 214 10.37 1.90 14.85
C HIS A 214 9.19 0.92 14.92
N GLN A 215 8.66 0.57 13.76
CA GLN A 215 7.66 -0.47 13.64
C GLN A 215 8.32 -1.83 13.49
N THR A 216 8.02 -2.75 14.41
CA THR A 216 8.49 -4.14 14.36
C THR A 216 7.35 -5.14 14.55
N SER A 217 7.63 -6.44 14.48
CA SER A 217 6.66 -7.47 14.81
C SER A 217 6.39 -7.54 16.31
N SER A 218 5.19 -7.99 16.71
CA SER A 218 4.86 -8.19 18.14
C SER A 218 5.86 -9.09 18.85
N LYS A 219 6.37 -10.12 18.16
CA LYS A 219 7.39 -11.06 18.68
C LYS A 219 8.72 -10.39 19.00
N ASN A 220 9.14 -9.40 18.21
CA ASN A 220 10.44 -8.72 18.36
C ASN A 220 10.38 -7.45 19.22
N LEU A 221 9.18 -7.00 19.59
CA LEU A 221 8.97 -5.71 20.26
C LEU A 221 9.77 -5.58 21.56
N LYS A 222 9.72 -6.59 22.44
CA LYS A 222 10.47 -6.59 23.71
C LYS A 222 11.98 -6.55 23.45
N LYS A 223 12.49 -7.39 22.54
CA LYS A 223 13.93 -7.46 22.19
C LYS A 223 14.45 -6.15 21.64
N LEU A 224 13.71 -5.50 20.75
CA LEU A 224 14.12 -4.24 20.15
C LEU A 224 14.05 -3.07 21.14
N LYS A 225 13.05 -3.05 22.04
CA LYS A 225 12.98 -2.08 23.15
C LYS A 225 14.20 -2.20 24.06
N LYS A 226 14.55 -3.41 24.50
CA LYS A 226 15.73 -3.66 25.33
C LYS A 226 17.00 -3.15 24.64
N PHE A 227 17.20 -3.51 23.38
CA PHE A 227 18.35 -3.05 22.58
C PHE A 227 18.50 -1.52 22.54
N TYR A 228 17.42 -0.78 22.29
CA TYR A 228 17.50 0.68 22.22
C TYR A 228 17.70 1.31 23.58
N PHE A 229 17.12 0.74 24.63
CA PHE A 229 17.34 1.19 26.01
C PHE A 229 18.80 1.03 26.43
N GLU A 230 19.39 -0.14 26.25
CA GLU A 230 20.79 -0.46 26.58
C GLU A 230 21.80 0.42 25.82
N ASN A 231 21.42 0.90 24.66
CA ASN A 231 22.29 1.78 23.85
C ASN A 231 21.94 3.27 23.97
N ASN A 232 21.14 3.67 24.97
CA ASN A 232 20.71 5.05 25.23
C ASN A 232 20.08 5.74 24.01
N ILE A 233 19.32 4.98 23.18
CA ILE A 233 18.66 5.51 21.99
C ILE A 233 17.22 5.92 22.33
N GLU A 234 16.91 7.21 22.30
CA GLU A 234 15.54 7.67 22.50
C GLU A 234 14.63 7.13 21.41
N SER A 235 13.68 6.25 21.79
CA SER A 235 12.86 5.56 20.83
C SER A 235 11.43 5.28 21.28
N LYS A 236 10.50 5.22 20.32
CA LYS A 236 9.16 4.68 20.48
C LYS A 236 8.99 3.50 19.55
N ILE A 237 8.87 2.30 20.11
CA ILE A 237 8.75 1.05 19.34
C ILE A 237 7.31 0.56 19.44
N PHE A 238 6.77 0.12 18.32
CA PHE A 238 5.38 -0.34 18.20
C PHE A 238 5.26 -1.46 17.17
N SER A 239 4.21 -2.27 17.28
CA SER A 239 3.90 -3.29 16.29
C SER A 239 2.96 -2.73 15.22
N TYR A 240 1.68 -2.94 15.36
CA TYR A 240 0.67 -2.40 14.46
C TYR A 240 0.00 -1.16 15.08
N THR A 241 -0.35 -0.20 14.25
CA THR A 241 -1.16 0.95 14.69
C THR A 241 -2.03 1.49 13.56
N ASN A 242 -3.30 1.74 13.86
CA ASN A 242 -4.22 2.45 12.97
C ASN A 242 -3.88 3.94 12.82
N ASN A 243 -3.08 4.49 13.75
CA ASN A 243 -2.70 5.89 13.80
C ASN A 243 -1.31 6.18 13.22
N LEU A 244 -0.83 5.34 12.29
CA LEU A 244 0.52 5.48 11.71
C LEU A 244 0.74 6.88 11.11
N HIS A 245 -0.28 7.47 10.48
CA HIS A 245 -0.23 8.83 9.93
C HIS A 245 0.13 9.90 10.98
N LYS A 246 -0.31 9.74 12.24
CA LYS A 246 0.04 10.66 13.33
C LYS A 246 1.54 10.55 13.69
N ILE A 247 2.12 9.35 13.58
CA ILE A 247 3.56 9.14 13.80
C ILE A 247 4.35 9.70 12.61
N ILE A 248 3.95 9.37 11.38
CA ILE A 248 4.55 9.88 10.14
C ILE A 248 4.66 11.42 10.19
N LYS A 249 3.60 12.10 10.61
CA LYS A 249 3.59 13.57 10.68
C LYS A 249 4.61 14.14 11.66
N LYS A 250 4.92 13.44 12.75
CA LYS A 250 5.91 13.85 13.75
C LYS A 250 7.35 13.66 13.29
N CYS A 251 7.60 12.88 12.25
CA CYS A 251 8.93 12.52 11.80
C CYS A 251 9.44 13.45 10.68
N ASP A 252 10.75 13.74 10.71
CA ASP A 252 11.43 14.51 9.68
C ASP A 252 11.77 13.66 8.48
N PHE A 253 12.08 12.39 8.71
CA PHE A 253 12.54 11.43 7.70
C PHE A 253 12.00 10.02 7.93
N ILE A 254 11.72 9.29 6.84
CA ILE A 254 11.13 7.96 6.89
C ILE A 254 12.03 6.96 6.16
N ILE A 255 12.32 5.82 6.78
CA ILE A 255 12.94 4.65 6.16
C ILE A 255 11.86 3.58 6.00
N THR A 256 11.63 3.10 4.77
CA THR A 256 10.46 2.28 4.51
C THR A 256 10.64 1.25 3.41
N ARG A 257 9.87 0.15 3.48
CA ARG A 257 9.52 -0.65 2.30
C ARG A 257 8.62 0.15 1.36
N SER A 258 8.66 -0.15 0.07
CA SER A 258 8.01 0.65 -0.97
C SER A 258 6.72 0.04 -1.52
N GLY A 259 5.84 -0.41 -0.62
CA GLY A 259 4.47 -0.74 -1.00
C GLY A 259 3.74 0.49 -1.54
N ALA A 260 2.91 0.32 -2.57
CA ALA A 260 2.26 1.42 -3.28
C ALA A 260 1.49 2.38 -2.36
N SER A 261 0.64 1.85 -1.46
CA SER A 261 -0.13 2.68 -0.52
C SER A 261 0.78 3.47 0.41
N THR A 262 1.82 2.85 0.95
CA THR A 262 2.75 3.52 1.88
C THR A 262 3.46 4.69 1.21
N ILE A 263 4.03 4.48 0.02
CA ILE A 263 4.71 5.56 -0.70
C ILE A 263 3.75 6.69 -1.07
N ASN A 264 2.54 6.36 -1.54
CA ASN A 264 1.51 7.36 -1.85
C ASN A 264 1.14 8.22 -0.63
N GLU A 265 0.99 7.58 0.54
CA GLU A 265 0.69 8.27 1.79
C GLU A 265 1.86 9.19 2.24
N LEU A 266 3.11 8.73 2.11
CA LEU A 266 4.29 9.54 2.42
C LEU A 266 4.40 10.76 1.50
N VAL A 267 4.20 10.56 0.20
CA VAL A 267 4.19 11.66 -0.78
C VAL A 267 3.07 12.64 -0.48
N PHE A 268 1.86 12.15 -0.18
CA PHE A 268 0.73 13.00 0.18
C PHE A 268 0.98 13.82 1.46
N LEU A 269 1.62 13.23 2.47
CA LEU A 269 1.99 13.88 3.73
C LEU A 269 3.30 14.69 3.62
N GLU A 270 3.88 14.79 2.42
CA GLU A 270 5.12 15.54 2.13
C GLU A 270 6.30 15.11 3.01
N LYS A 271 6.44 13.79 3.23
CA LYS A 271 7.49 13.19 4.05
C LYS A 271 8.61 12.59 3.21
N PRO A 272 9.80 13.20 3.18
CA PRO A 272 10.96 12.63 2.50
C PRO A 272 11.31 11.26 3.05
N PHE A 273 11.66 10.33 2.16
CA PHE A 273 11.87 8.94 2.53
C PHE A 273 13.09 8.30 1.85
N LEU A 274 13.64 7.30 2.51
CA LEU A 274 14.53 6.30 1.92
C LEU A 274 13.70 5.03 1.67
N ALA A 275 13.46 4.73 0.42
CA ALA A 275 12.79 3.50 0.01
C ALA A 275 13.81 2.36 -0.08
N ILE A 276 13.52 1.27 0.61
CA ILE A 276 14.29 0.03 0.56
C ILE A 276 13.34 -1.07 0.13
N PRO A 277 13.24 -1.37 -1.17
CA PRO A 277 12.34 -2.38 -1.69
C PRO A 277 12.54 -3.74 -1.01
N PHE A 278 11.45 -4.48 -0.80
CA PHE A 278 11.53 -5.85 -0.31
C PHE A 278 12.14 -6.74 -1.41
N PRO A 279 13.26 -7.46 -1.16
CA PRO A 279 13.97 -8.19 -2.21
C PRO A 279 13.14 -9.28 -2.88
N PHE A 280 12.21 -9.87 -2.13
CA PHE A 280 11.33 -10.94 -2.61
C PHE A 280 9.93 -10.43 -3.02
N ALA A 281 9.83 -9.12 -3.30
CA ALA A 281 8.59 -8.55 -3.82
C ALA A 281 8.31 -9.12 -5.22
N LYS A 282 7.12 -9.70 -5.39
CA LYS A 282 6.73 -10.32 -6.67
C LYS A 282 6.90 -9.33 -7.81
N ASP A 283 7.54 -9.78 -8.89
CA ASP A 283 7.82 -8.96 -10.07
C ASP A 283 8.56 -7.64 -9.76
N ASP A 284 9.30 -7.59 -8.64
CA ASP A 284 10.05 -6.41 -8.16
C ASP A 284 9.19 -5.11 -8.05
N HIS A 285 7.88 -5.27 -7.85
CA HIS A 285 6.92 -4.15 -7.87
C HIS A 285 7.29 -3.03 -6.88
N GLN A 286 7.90 -3.36 -5.73
CA GLN A 286 8.32 -2.34 -4.77
C GLN A 286 9.45 -1.45 -5.30
N PHE A 287 10.38 -2.01 -6.06
CA PHE A 287 11.43 -1.21 -6.71
C PHE A 287 10.84 -0.24 -7.73
N HIS A 288 9.94 -0.72 -8.58
CA HIS A 288 9.30 0.12 -9.59
C HIS A 288 8.43 1.23 -8.97
N ASN A 289 7.69 0.93 -7.91
CA ASN A 289 6.94 1.94 -7.15
C ASN A 289 7.86 3.04 -6.60
N ALA A 290 8.98 2.65 -5.96
CA ALA A 290 9.93 3.62 -5.41
C ALA A 290 10.60 4.43 -6.53
N LYS A 291 11.07 3.77 -7.60
CA LYS A 291 11.74 4.42 -8.74
C LYS A 291 10.91 5.54 -9.34
N HIS A 292 9.59 5.33 -9.50
CA HIS A 292 8.68 6.33 -10.05
C HIS A 292 8.65 7.63 -9.23
N TYR A 293 8.65 7.55 -7.91
CA TYR A 293 8.62 8.75 -7.06
C TYR A 293 10.00 9.34 -6.81
N VAL A 294 11.03 8.51 -6.79
CA VAL A 294 12.42 8.96 -6.67
C VAL A 294 12.86 9.71 -7.93
N SER A 295 12.43 9.30 -9.13
CA SER A 295 12.69 10.05 -10.36
C SER A 295 12.05 11.46 -10.38
N LYS A 296 11.01 11.69 -9.56
CA LYS A 296 10.41 13.01 -9.31
C LYS A 296 11.10 13.78 -8.17
N ASN A 297 12.20 13.28 -7.69
CA ASN A 297 12.97 13.87 -6.57
C ASN A 297 12.17 13.97 -5.26
N PHE A 298 11.37 12.93 -4.89
CA PHE A 298 10.59 12.90 -3.64
C PHE A 298 11.31 12.18 -2.50
N GLY A 299 12.28 11.32 -2.81
CA GLY A 299 12.99 10.50 -1.83
C GLY A 299 14.28 9.95 -2.40
N TRP A 300 14.74 8.89 -1.80
CA TRP A 300 15.90 8.09 -2.20
C TRP A 300 15.53 6.62 -2.30
N LEU A 301 16.25 5.89 -3.11
CA LEU A 301 16.05 4.46 -3.35
C LEU A 301 17.37 3.73 -3.22
N VAL A 302 17.39 2.71 -2.37
CA VAL A 302 18.55 1.82 -2.22
C VAL A 302 18.07 0.38 -2.10
N ARG A 303 18.64 -0.54 -2.85
CA ARG A 303 18.36 -1.97 -2.69
C ARG A 303 19.03 -2.50 -1.42
N GLU A 304 18.37 -3.41 -0.73
CA GLU A 304 18.83 -3.97 0.55
C GLU A 304 20.27 -4.53 0.48
N GLY A 305 20.63 -5.25 -0.58
CA GLY A 305 21.98 -5.80 -0.78
C GLY A 305 23.08 -4.75 -1.04
N LYS A 306 22.73 -3.48 -1.22
CA LYS A 306 23.70 -2.39 -1.40
C LYS A 306 24.06 -1.67 -0.09
N PHE A 307 23.50 -2.11 1.04
CA PHE A 307 23.88 -1.55 2.34
C PHE A 307 25.27 -2.02 2.75
N LYS A 308 26.23 -1.10 2.70
CA LYS A 308 27.58 -1.27 3.25
C LYS A 308 27.61 -0.77 4.70
N GLN A 309 28.63 -1.17 5.45
CA GLN A 309 28.88 -0.67 6.80
C GLN A 309 28.91 0.87 6.83
N ASN A 310 28.31 1.45 7.85
CA ASN A 310 28.16 2.91 8.02
C ASN A 310 27.36 3.63 6.92
N PHE A 311 26.67 2.91 6.04
CA PHE A 311 25.88 3.56 4.98
C PHE A 311 24.80 4.48 5.55
N LEU A 312 23.95 3.97 6.45
CA LEU A 312 22.85 4.75 7.00
C LEU A 312 23.38 5.90 7.86
N TYR A 313 24.45 5.67 8.64
CA TYR A 313 25.10 6.72 9.40
C TYR A 313 25.54 7.89 8.51
N LYS A 314 26.33 7.62 7.45
CA LYS A 314 26.80 8.65 6.52
C LYS A 314 25.63 9.39 5.85
N PHE A 315 24.62 8.64 5.44
CA PHE A 315 23.43 9.16 4.77
C PHE A 315 22.62 10.11 5.68
N ILE A 316 22.28 9.68 6.90
CA ILE A 316 21.49 10.50 7.85
C ILE A 316 22.30 11.69 8.35
N ARG A 317 23.61 11.52 8.62
CA ARG A 317 24.52 12.63 8.93
C ARG A 317 24.46 13.72 7.87
N LYS A 318 24.48 13.36 6.59
CA LYS A 318 24.35 14.31 5.47
C LYS A 318 23.01 15.06 5.53
N LEU A 319 21.89 14.36 5.82
CA LEU A 319 20.58 14.98 5.92
C LEU A 319 20.46 15.95 7.12
N ILE A 320 21.05 15.59 8.27
CA ILE A 320 21.03 16.44 9.47
C ILE A 320 21.84 17.72 9.22
N LYS A 321 23.04 17.58 8.60
CA LYS A 321 23.92 18.72 8.29
C LYS A 321 23.38 19.59 7.16
N ASN A 322 22.69 19.01 6.19
CA ASN A 322 22.13 19.72 5.03
C ASN A 322 20.60 19.56 4.94
N LYS A 323 19.89 20.36 5.72
CA LYS A 323 18.41 20.38 5.74
C LYS A 323 17.79 20.80 4.38
N LYS A 324 18.54 21.53 3.54
CA LYS A 324 18.05 21.95 2.19
C LYS A 324 17.65 20.74 1.36
N LEU A 325 18.34 19.59 1.51
CA LEU A 325 18.00 18.34 0.80
C LEU A 325 16.59 17.84 1.12
N LEU A 326 16.18 17.91 2.39
CA LEU A 326 14.83 17.51 2.81
C LEU A 326 13.78 18.54 2.35
N LEU A 327 14.10 19.83 2.45
CA LEU A 327 13.20 20.90 2.05
C LEU A 327 12.90 20.85 0.55
N GLN A 328 13.91 20.59 -0.29
CA GLN A 328 13.71 20.45 -1.73
C GLN A 328 12.74 19.31 -2.06
N LYS A 329 12.88 18.15 -1.40
CA LYS A 329 11.97 17.02 -1.62
C LYS A 329 10.55 17.33 -1.16
N LYS A 330 10.41 18.00 -0.01
CA LYS A 330 9.10 18.47 0.49
C LYS A 330 8.43 19.42 -0.50
N LYS A 331 9.17 20.40 -1.06
CA LYS A 331 8.67 21.34 -2.08
C LYS A 331 8.17 20.61 -3.31
N ASN A 332 8.94 19.64 -3.80
CA ASN A 332 8.55 18.85 -4.98
C ASN A 332 7.27 18.04 -4.71
N MET A 333 7.17 17.38 -3.55
CA MET A 333 5.96 16.66 -3.16
C MET A 333 4.77 17.62 -2.99
N HIS A 334 4.97 18.77 -2.34
CA HIS A 334 3.93 19.78 -2.19
C HIS A 334 3.34 20.19 -3.55
N ASN A 335 4.20 20.51 -4.54
CA ASN A 335 3.76 20.87 -5.88
C ASN A 335 2.97 19.76 -6.57
N PHE A 336 3.33 18.50 -6.30
CA PHE A 336 2.64 17.34 -6.86
C PHE A 336 1.25 17.12 -6.22
N VAL A 337 1.11 17.35 -4.91
CA VAL A 337 -0.14 17.06 -4.18
C VAL A 337 -0.99 18.29 -3.85
N LYS A 338 -0.55 19.52 -4.14
CA LYS A 338 -1.29 20.76 -3.80
C LYS A 338 -2.70 20.81 -4.37
N ARG A 339 -2.94 20.18 -5.53
CA ARG A 339 -4.26 20.11 -6.19
C ARG A 339 -5.01 18.83 -5.86
N TYR A 340 -4.64 18.10 -4.79
CA TYR A 340 -5.35 16.91 -4.38
C TYR A 340 -6.56 17.30 -3.54
N ASP A 341 -7.76 17.09 -4.05
CA ASP A 341 -9.01 17.17 -3.32
C ASP A 341 -9.69 15.80 -3.23
N TRP A 342 -10.05 15.39 -2.03
CA TRP A 342 -10.61 14.07 -1.78
C TRP A 342 -12.03 13.93 -2.33
N LYS A 343 -12.87 15.02 -2.20
CA LYS A 343 -14.26 15.03 -2.68
C LYS A 343 -14.28 15.04 -4.21
N GLU A 344 -13.46 15.89 -4.83
CA GLU A 344 -13.33 15.96 -6.29
C GLU A 344 -12.89 14.62 -6.87
N ASN A 345 -11.85 13.97 -6.29
CA ASN A 345 -11.39 12.65 -6.73
C ASN A 345 -12.46 11.58 -6.57
N SER A 346 -13.23 11.61 -5.47
CA SER A 346 -14.38 10.72 -5.27
C SER A 346 -15.45 10.93 -6.34
N LYS A 347 -15.86 12.18 -6.61
CA LYS A 347 -16.84 12.51 -7.67
C LYS A 347 -16.36 12.04 -9.04
N LYS A 348 -15.10 12.37 -9.39
CA LYS A 348 -14.49 11.93 -10.65
C LYS A 348 -14.46 10.41 -10.79
N PHE A 349 -14.10 9.68 -9.73
CA PHE A 349 -14.11 8.22 -9.76
C PHE A 349 -15.54 7.67 -9.94
N GLN A 350 -16.53 8.23 -9.24
CA GLN A 350 -17.94 7.84 -9.38
C GLN A 350 -18.46 8.02 -10.81
N SER A 351 -18.04 9.06 -11.55
CA SER A 351 -18.45 9.29 -12.93
C SER A 351 -17.82 8.32 -13.94
N LEU A 352 -16.73 7.64 -13.57
CA LEU A 352 -16.01 6.71 -14.43
C LEU A 352 -16.54 5.27 -14.41
N ILE A 353 -17.40 4.93 -13.43
CA ILE A 353 -17.97 3.56 -13.21
C ILE A 353 -19.50 3.50 -13.52
#